data_c037ea027baf9478c7d7df253218e081
#
_entry.id   c037ea027baf9478c7d7df253218e081
#
_cell.length_a   1.000
_cell.length_b   1.000
_cell.length_c   1.000
_cell.angle_alpha   90.00
_cell.angle_beta   90.00
_cell.angle_gamma   90.00
#
_symmetry.space_group_name_H-M   'P 1'
#
loop_
_entity.id
_entity.type
_entity.pdbx_description
1 polymer ?
#
loop_
_entity_poly.entity_id
_entity_poly.type
_entity_poly.pdbx_seq_one_letter_code
_entity_poly.pdbx_strand_id
1 'polypeptide(L)'
;TCNTPERQAEAAMNTRISKCSDFGSGCSCDGNIICHASVYDDFVKALVKEGAYIANADEAEKLKLVMWDETGHRLPDTVAIAPQKLAEKAGFEIPADRKFIAVTGGGRENIGKEHLFSSEKLTTLMALFKYDGEFENALDMVRAIYEVGGKGHSCGIYSFDDDHIHRLAMMAPVSRIMVRQPNNKGNAGSATNGMPPTSSMGCGTWGGNIVSENIALKHYMNTTWVARPIPEDMPSLQELFGDFYKDGMDVE
;
A
#
# COMPACT_ATOMS: atom_id res chain seq x y z
N THR A 1 2.40 -17.49 -3.52
CA THR A 1 2.45 -17.47 -2.05
C THR A 1 3.90 -17.41 -1.55
N CYS A 2 4.16 -16.65 -0.47
CA CYS A 2 5.47 -16.57 0.18
C CYS A 2 5.69 -17.75 1.14
N ASN A 3 5.63 -18.97 0.65
CA ASN A 3 5.64 -20.19 1.44
C ASN A 3 7.03 -20.86 1.61
N THR A 4 8.11 -20.21 1.16
CA THR A 4 9.47 -20.67 1.40
C THR A 4 10.25 -19.68 2.26
N PRO A 5 11.26 -20.12 3.03
CA PRO A 5 12.09 -19.24 3.85
C PRO A 5 12.75 -18.10 3.07
N GLU A 6 13.20 -18.35 1.84
CA GLU A 6 13.84 -17.35 0.99
C GLU A 6 12.84 -16.26 0.56
N ARG A 7 11.62 -16.64 0.18
CA ARG A 7 10.56 -15.70 -0.20
C ARG A 7 10.08 -14.85 0.99
N GLN A 8 10.03 -15.44 2.17
CA GLN A 8 9.70 -14.72 3.41
C GLN A 8 10.82 -13.75 3.80
N ALA A 9 12.08 -14.15 3.67
CA ALA A 9 13.23 -13.27 3.90
C ALA A 9 13.25 -12.09 2.91
N GLU A 10 12.98 -12.32 1.63
CA GLU A 10 12.83 -11.27 0.61
C GLU A 10 11.70 -10.30 0.95
N ALA A 11 10.52 -10.80 1.32
CA ALA A 11 9.39 -9.98 1.72
C ALA A 11 9.72 -9.14 2.97
N ALA A 12 10.36 -9.73 3.98
CA ALA A 12 10.76 -9.03 5.20
C ALA A 12 11.83 -7.95 4.92
N MET A 13 12.82 -8.25 4.08
CA MET A 13 13.83 -7.28 3.65
C MET A 13 13.19 -6.10 2.92
N ASN A 14 12.31 -6.35 1.96
CA ASN A 14 11.61 -5.32 1.20
C ASN A 14 10.70 -4.47 2.11
N THR A 15 10.01 -5.10 3.06
CA THR A 15 9.22 -4.42 4.08
C THR A 15 10.09 -3.48 4.92
N ARG A 16 11.25 -3.94 5.41
CA ARG A 16 12.19 -3.09 6.13
C ARG A 16 12.67 -1.91 5.27
N ILE A 17 13.07 -2.17 4.03
CA ILE A 17 13.54 -1.10 3.11
C ILE A 17 12.44 -0.05 2.92
N SER A 18 11.19 -0.47 2.74
CA SER A 18 10.05 0.42 2.61
C SER A 18 9.77 1.17 3.92
N LYS A 19 9.65 0.45 5.04
CA LYS A 19 9.25 1.01 6.34
C LYS A 19 10.26 1.93 6.97
N CYS A 20 11.56 1.65 6.79
CA CYS A 20 12.63 2.44 7.41
C CYS A 20 13.09 3.61 6.54
N SER A 21 12.60 3.73 5.32
CA SER A 21 12.89 4.88 4.46
C SER A 21 12.30 6.14 5.09
N ASP A 22 13.14 7.13 5.32
CA ASP A 22 12.76 8.41 5.89
C ASP A 22 11.89 8.29 7.16
N PHE A 23 12.31 7.41 8.07
CA PHE A 23 11.58 7.05 9.29
C PHE A 23 10.10 6.69 9.08
N GLY A 24 9.77 6.13 7.93
CA GLY A 24 8.41 5.70 7.60
C GLY A 24 7.42 6.83 7.32
N SER A 25 7.90 8.04 7.05
CA SER A 25 7.07 9.22 6.78
C SER A 25 6.47 9.24 5.38
N GLY A 26 7.06 8.49 4.43
CA GLY A 26 6.53 8.42 3.08
C GLY A 26 5.13 7.79 3.05
N CYS A 27 4.19 8.42 2.33
CA CYS A 27 2.81 7.97 2.19
C CYS A 27 2.67 6.56 1.58
N SER A 28 3.68 6.07 0.87
CA SER A 28 3.76 4.72 0.32
C SER A 28 4.52 3.72 1.20
N CYS A 29 4.95 4.11 2.42
CA CYS A 29 5.55 3.17 3.37
C CYS A 29 4.53 2.14 3.86
N ASP A 30 4.97 0.88 4.01
CA ASP A 30 4.10 -0.18 4.53
C ASP A 30 3.58 0.19 5.94
N GLY A 31 2.28 0.35 6.07
CA GLY A 31 1.62 0.65 7.35
C GLY A 31 0.93 -0.56 7.95
N ASN A 32 0.36 -1.40 7.09
CA ASN A 32 -0.39 -2.59 7.44
C ASN A 32 0.07 -3.75 6.56
N ILE A 33 0.33 -4.90 7.16
CA ILE A 33 0.60 -6.14 6.44
C ILE A 33 -0.46 -7.16 6.80
N ILE A 34 -1.05 -7.77 5.78
CA ILE A 34 -2.00 -8.87 5.89
C ILE A 34 -1.28 -10.14 5.46
N CYS A 35 -1.15 -11.09 6.37
CA CYS A 35 -0.38 -12.31 6.17
C CYS A 35 -1.25 -13.53 6.40
N HIS A 36 -1.14 -14.54 5.51
CA HIS A 36 -1.83 -15.82 5.71
C HIS A 36 -1.29 -16.56 6.92
N ALA A 37 -2.17 -17.15 7.72
CA ALA A 37 -1.83 -17.79 8.99
C ALA A 37 -0.75 -18.87 8.85
N SER A 38 -0.75 -19.63 7.76
CA SER A 38 0.25 -20.71 7.53
C SER A 38 1.70 -20.23 7.41
N VAL A 39 1.93 -18.94 7.14
CA VAL A 39 3.28 -18.37 6.99
C VAL A 39 3.56 -17.22 7.96
N TYR A 40 2.58 -16.85 8.75
CA TYR A 40 2.63 -15.68 9.63
C TYR A 40 3.80 -15.72 10.62
N ASP A 41 3.93 -16.81 11.36
CA ASP A 41 4.94 -16.91 12.43
C ASP A 41 6.37 -16.90 11.87
N ASP A 42 6.59 -17.52 10.72
CA ASP A 42 7.89 -17.53 10.06
C ASP A 42 8.21 -16.18 9.41
N PHE A 43 7.20 -15.51 8.87
CA PHE A 43 7.36 -14.12 8.40
C PHE A 43 7.69 -13.15 9.53
N VAL A 44 7.04 -13.27 10.70
CA VAL A 44 7.37 -12.48 11.90
C VAL A 44 8.83 -12.71 12.31
N LYS A 45 9.30 -13.97 12.34
CA LYS A 45 10.72 -14.27 12.60
C LYS A 45 11.65 -13.62 11.58
N ALA A 46 11.26 -13.62 10.30
CA ALA A 46 12.04 -12.94 9.25
C ALA A 46 12.07 -11.41 9.47
N LEU A 47 10.96 -10.79 9.85
CA LEU A 47 10.92 -9.37 10.20
C LEU A 47 11.83 -9.03 11.39
N VAL A 48 11.87 -9.88 12.43
CA VAL A 48 12.77 -9.69 13.58
C VAL A 48 14.23 -9.74 13.16
N LYS A 49 14.62 -10.64 12.23
CA LYS A 49 15.97 -10.68 11.66
C LYS A 49 16.30 -9.40 10.89
N GLU A 50 15.31 -8.79 10.26
CA GLU A 50 15.44 -7.52 9.54
C GLU A 50 15.40 -6.28 10.47
N GLY A 51 15.27 -6.48 11.77
CA GLY A 51 15.33 -5.43 12.77
C GLY A 51 13.99 -4.96 13.32
N ALA A 52 12.91 -5.73 13.13
CA ALA A 52 11.65 -5.45 13.78
C ALA A 52 11.76 -5.66 15.31
N TYR A 53 11.11 -4.81 16.09
CA TYR A 53 10.71 -5.05 17.46
C TYR A 53 9.24 -5.41 17.47
N ILE A 54 8.90 -6.57 18.01
CA ILE A 54 7.49 -6.97 18.14
C ILE A 54 7.00 -6.53 19.51
N ALA A 55 6.15 -5.52 19.52
CA ALA A 55 5.56 -5.00 20.76
C ALA A 55 4.58 -6.01 21.36
N ASN A 56 4.63 -6.19 22.68
CA ASN A 56 3.64 -6.95 23.41
C ASN A 56 2.32 -6.17 23.55
N ALA A 57 1.30 -6.77 24.13
CA ALA A 57 -0.04 -6.17 24.24
C ALA A 57 -0.04 -4.87 25.08
N ASP A 58 0.71 -4.82 26.18
CA ASP A 58 0.82 -3.62 27.03
C ASP A 58 1.55 -2.49 26.29
N GLU A 59 2.65 -2.80 25.61
CA GLU A 59 3.38 -1.85 24.78
C GLU A 59 2.55 -1.33 23.60
N ALA A 60 1.74 -2.19 22.98
CA ALA A 60 0.83 -1.80 21.91
C ALA A 60 -0.22 -0.79 22.41
N GLU A 61 -0.83 -1.00 23.56
CA GLU A 61 -1.76 -0.04 24.16
C GLU A 61 -1.07 1.30 24.49
N LYS A 62 0.16 1.27 25.03
CA LYS A 62 0.95 2.49 25.25
C LYS A 62 1.27 3.22 23.96
N LEU A 63 1.65 2.51 22.89
CA LEU A 63 1.87 3.09 21.56
C LEU A 63 0.62 3.74 21.01
N LYS A 64 -0.54 3.13 21.18
CA LYS A 64 -1.82 3.66 20.76
C LYS A 64 -2.12 5.02 21.42
N LEU A 65 -1.88 5.15 22.73
CA LEU A 65 -2.12 6.37 23.50
C LEU A 65 -1.22 7.56 23.08
N VAL A 66 -0.01 7.30 22.57
CA VAL A 66 0.92 8.37 22.14
C VAL A 66 0.84 8.66 20.65
N MET A 67 0.24 7.77 19.86
CA MET A 67 0.12 7.92 18.42
C MET A 67 -1.12 8.68 17.99
N TRP A 68 -2.23 8.55 18.71
CA TRP A 68 -3.51 9.13 18.34
C TRP A 68 -4.17 9.84 19.53
N ASP A 69 -4.90 10.91 19.25
CA ASP A 69 -5.73 11.57 20.22
C ASP A 69 -7.07 10.83 20.45
N GLU A 70 -7.89 11.34 21.34
CA GLU A 70 -9.20 10.75 21.70
C GLU A 70 -10.19 10.68 20.52
N THR A 71 -9.97 11.48 19.48
CA THR A 71 -10.79 11.50 18.27
C THR A 71 -10.25 10.57 17.17
N GLY A 72 -9.11 9.92 17.41
CA GLY A 72 -8.43 9.04 16.47
C GLY A 72 -7.55 9.75 15.45
N HIS A 73 -7.30 11.07 15.63
CA HIS A 73 -6.32 11.77 14.80
C HIS A 73 -4.90 11.49 15.27
N ARG A 74 -4.01 11.23 14.31
CA ARG A 74 -2.60 11.00 14.60
C ARG A 74 -1.94 12.26 15.15
N LEU A 75 -1.17 12.10 16.23
CA LEU A 75 -0.42 13.19 16.84
C LEU A 75 0.81 13.55 15.98
N PRO A 76 1.00 14.83 15.61
CA PRO A 76 2.06 15.26 14.70
C PRO A 76 3.48 14.95 15.19
N ASP A 77 3.71 14.95 16.48
CA ASP A 77 5.02 14.72 17.09
C ASP A 77 5.47 13.24 17.08
N THR A 78 4.64 12.36 16.53
CA THR A 78 4.97 10.95 16.28
C THR A 78 5.31 10.68 14.81
N VAL A 79 5.19 11.66 13.94
CA VAL A 79 5.51 11.52 12.52
C VAL A 79 7.03 11.54 12.30
N ALA A 80 7.53 10.65 11.45
CA ALA A 80 8.94 10.60 11.02
C ALA A 80 9.96 10.48 12.16
N ILE A 81 9.66 9.70 13.20
CA ILE A 81 10.58 9.50 14.33
C ILE A 81 11.17 8.10 14.38
N ALA A 82 12.37 8.01 14.97
CA ALA A 82 13.04 6.73 15.19
C ALA A 82 12.23 5.82 16.14
N PRO A 83 12.30 4.49 15.98
CA PRO A 83 11.52 3.56 16.80
C PRO A 83 11.86 3.64 18.29
N GLN A 84 13.12 3.93 18.64
CA GLN A 84 13.54 4.14 20.02
C GLN A 84 12.85 5.36 20.65
N LYS A 85 12.74 6.48 19.88
CA LYS A 85 12.05 7.68 20.36
C LYS A 85 10.55 7.46 20.49
N LEU A 86 9.97 6.66 19.59
CA LEU A 86 8.56 6.32 19.68
C LEU A 86 8.27 5.45 20.91
N ALA A 87 9.14 4.46 21.19
CA ALA A 87 9.06 3.63 22.38
C ALA A 87 9.23 4.44 23.68
N GLU A 88 10.22 5.34 23.71
CA GLU A 88 10.45 6.26 24.84
C GLU A 88 9.22 7.12 25.14
N LYS A 89 8.60 7.73 24.11
CA LYS A 89 7.34 8.46 24.26
C LYS A 89 6.22 7.58 24.85
N ALA A 90 6.18 6.32 24.48
CA ALA A 90 5.19 5.35 24.97
C ALA A 90 5.57 4.78 26.37
N GLY A 91 6.69 5.19 26.94
CA GLY A 91 7.10 4.79 28.28
C GLY A 91 7.70 3.39 28.38
N PHE A 92 8.39 2.93 27.31
CA PHE A 92 9.19 1.71 27.33
C PHE A 92 10.44 1.85 26.47
N GLU A 93 11.37 0.90 26.61
CA GLU A 93 12.64 0.90 25.87
C GLU A 93 12.71 -0.29 24.91
N ILE A 94 13.38 -0.11 23.79
CA ILE A 94 13.70 -1.15 22.82
C ILE A 94 15.20 -1.15 22.52
N PRO A 95 15.79 -2.30 22.11
CA PRO A 95 17.19 -2.36 21.74
C PRO A 95 17.56 -1.36 20.64
N ALA A 96 18.76 -0.77 20.73
CA ALA A 96 19.22 0.27 19.81
C ALA A 96 19.38 -0.19 18.35
N ASP A 97 19.52 -1.50 18.12
CA ASP A 97 19.62 -2.11 16.81
C ASP A 97 18.26 -2.29 16.09
N ARG A 98 17.15 -2.08 16.79
CA ARG A 98 15.80 -2.19 16.19
C ARG A 98 15.55 -1.01 15.26
N LYS A 99 14.97 -1.32 14.10
CA LYS A 99 14.78 -0.36 12.99
C LYS A 99 13.33 0.10 12.86
N PHE A 100 12.39 -0.69 13.32
CA PHE A 100 10.97 -0.38 13.34
C PHE A 100 10.24 -1.23 14.38
N ILE A 101 9.04 -0.79 14.77
CA ILE A 101 8.16 -1.50 15.68
C ILE A 101 7.03 -2.14 14.88
N ALA A 102 6.66 -3.36 15.22
CA ALA A 102 5.48 -4.02 14.68
C ALA A 102 4.56 -4.43 15.84
N VAL A 103 3.27 -4.13 15.68
CA VAL A 103 2.21 -4.58 16.58
C VAL A 103 1.41 -5.72 15.93
N THR A 104 0.96 -6.67 16.73
CA THR A 104 0.06 -7.72 16.27
C THR A 104 -1.35 -7.16 16.18
N GLY A 105 -1.87 -7.01 14.96
CA GLY A 105 -3.18 -6.42 14.68
C GLY A 105 -4.35 -7.39 14.86
N GLY A 106 -4.08 -8.70 14.99
CA GLY A 106 -5.14 -9.72 15.04
C GLY A 106 -5.71 -10.05 13.66
N GLY A 107 -6.99 -10.38 13.59
CA GLY A 107 -7.70 -10.73 12.36
C GLY A 107 -8.55 -9.59 11.79
N ARG A 108 -9.51 -9.99 10.93
CA ARG A 108 -10.44 -9.06 10.27
C ARG A 108 -11.26 -8.21 11.25
N GLU A 109 -11.59 -8.78 12.40
CA GLU A 109 -12.38 -8.14 13.47
C GLU A 109 -11.71 -6.92 14.08
N ASN A 110 -10.39 -6.79 13.91
CA ASN A 110 -9.58 -5.68 14.42
C ASN A 110 -9.23 -4.64 13.33
N ILE A 111 -9.97 -4.62 12.23
CA ILE A 111 -9.86 -3.61 11.17
C ILE A 111 -11.13 -2.78 11.12
N GLY A 112 -11.00 -1.50 11.38
CA GLY A 112 -12.12 -0.56 11.43
C GLY A 112 -11.66 0.81 11.94
N LYS A 113 -12.55 1.79 11.92
CA LYS A 113 -12.25 3.15 12.41
C LYS A 113 -11.97 3.20 13.91
N GLU A 114 -12.56 2.28 14.65
CA GLU A 114 -12.37 2.07 16.09
C GLU A 114 -11.04 1.38 16.42
N HIS A 115 -10.40 0.73 15.42
CA HIS A 115 -9.14 0.01 15.56
C HIS A 115 -7.98 0.83 14.96
N LEU A 116 -7.43 1.74 15.76
CA LEU A 116 -6.49 2.77 15.31
C LEU A 116 -5.26 2.22 14.60
N PHE A 117 -4.80 1.01 14.94
CA PHE A 117 -3.69 0.36 14.23
C PHE A 117 -3.99 0.00 12.78
N SER A 118 -5.25 0.01 12.32
CA SER A 118 -5.59 -0.14 10.91
C SER A 118 -5.43 1.17 10.10
N SER A 119 -5.28 2.32 10.77
CA SER A 119 -5.09 3.62 10.11
C SER A 119 -3.64 3.87 9.66
N GLU A 120 -3.41 4.97 8.97
CA GLU A 120 -2.07 5.40 8.52
C GLU A 120 -1.21 5.88 9.70
N LYS A 121 0.08 5.52 9.71
CA LYS A 121 0.98 5.79 10.84
C LYS A 121 2.05 6.86 10.58
N LEU A 122 2.58 6.95 9.35
CA LEU A 122 3.66 7.86 8.92
C LEU A 122 4.86 7.91 9.88
N THR A 123 5.23 6.77 10.44
CA THR A 123 6.37 6.61 11.36
C THR A 123 6.90 5.17 11.30
N THR A 124 7.90 4.86 12.09
CA THR A 124 8.53 3.53 12.17
C THR A 124 7.68 2.47 12.92
N LEU A 125 6.36 2.58 12.84
CA LEU A 125 5.39 1.64 13.40
C LEU A 125 4.56 1.02 12.28
N MET A 126 4.28 -0.29 12.38
CA MET A 126 3.38 -1.01 11.47
C MET A 126 2.49 -2.01 12.22
N ALA A 127 1.40 -2.42 11.60
CA ALA A 127 0.52 -3.47 12.12
C ALA A 127 0.58 -4.72 11.25
N LEU A 128 0.58 -5.88 11.90
CA LEU A 128 0.57 -7.20 11.28
C LEU A 128 -0.77 -7.86 11.53
N PHE A 129 -1.54 -8.06 10.48
CA PHE A 129 -2.83 -8.75 10.52
C PHE A 129 -2.69 -10.17 9.98
N LYS A 130 -3.50 -11.08 10.51
CA LYS A 130 -3.51 -12.48 10.12
C LYS A 130 -4.86 -12.85 9.51
N TYR A 131 -4.85 -13.60 8.40
CA TYR A 131 -6.06 -14.19 7.83
C TYR A 131 -5.88 -15.69 7.63
N ASP A 132 -6.98 -16.40 7.67
CA ASP A 132 -7.09 -17.83 7.39
C ASP A 132 -7.96 -18.07 6.15
N GLY A 133 -7.87 -19.27 5.58
CA GLY A 133 -8.70 -19.72 4.49
C GLY A 133 -8.29 -19.15 3.13
N GLU A 134 -9.27 -18.80 2.33
CA GLU A 134 -9.07 -18.40 0.93
C GLU A 134 -8.54 -16.96 0.81
N PHE A 135 -7.96 -16.66 -0.36
CA PHE A 135 -7.39 -15.34 -0.65
C PHE A 135 -8.43 -14.21 -0.60
N GLU A 136 -9.72 -14.53 -0.81
CA GLU A 136 -10.83 -13.59 -0.62
C GLU A 136 -10.85 -12.93 0.75
N ASN A 137 -10.47 -13.67 1.79
CA ASN A 137 -10.42 -13.13 3.15
C ASN A 137 -9.35 -12.04 3.27
N ALA A 138 -8.21 -12.20 2.58
CA ALA A 138 -7.21 -11.14 2.48
C ALA A 138 -7.74 -9.92 1.70
N LEU A 139 -8.44 -10.14 0.59
CA LEU A 139 -9.04 -9.07 -0.21
C LEU A 139 -10.08 -8.27 0.57
N ASP A 140 -10.91 -8.95 1.40
CA ASP A 140 -11.85 -8.26 2.30
C ASP A 140 -11.13 -7.40 3.33
N MET A 141 -10.04 -7.89 3.93
CA MET A 141 -9.22 -7.12 4.87
C MET A 141 -8.57 -5.90 4.19
N VAL A 142 -8.04 -6.06 2.97
CA VAL A 142 -7.50 -4.95 2.18
C VAL A 142 -8.57 -3.89 1.96
N ARG A 143 -9.76 -4.29 1.51
CA ARG A 143 -10.88 -3.37 1.30
C ARG A 143 -11.24 -2.62 2.57
N ALA A 144 -11.33 -3.33 3.69
CA ALA A 144 -11.64 -2.73 4.99
C ALA A 144 -10.58 -1.71 5.45
N ILE A 145 -9.30 -1.98 5.24
CA ILE A 145 -8.21 -1.02 5.55
C ILE A 145 -8.35 0.26 4.73
N TYR A 146 -8.71 0.16 3.44
CA TYR A 146 -8.91 1.35 2.60
C TYR A 146 -10.13 2.18 3.01
N GLU A 147 -11.14 1.59 3.63
CA GLU A 147 -12.26 2.36 4.21
C GLU A 147 -11.86 3.14 5.47
N VAL A 148 -10.77 2.77 6.13
CA VAL A 148 -10.20 3.49 7.28
C VAL A 148 -9.18 4.54 6.83
N GLY A 149 -8.17 4.13 6.06
CA GLY A 149 -7.00 4.96 5.71
C GLY A 149 -7.19 5.85 4.49
N GLY A 150 -8.30 5.68 3.75
CA GLY A 150 -8.52 6.37 2.47
C GLY A 150 -8.04 5.58 1.26
N LYS A 151 -8.55 5.95 0.08
CA LYS A 151 -8.35 5.25 -1.19
C LYS A 151 -7.41 6.01 -2.11
N GLY A 152 -6.86 5.35 -3.12
CA GLY A 152 -6.21 5.95 -4.26
C GLY A 152 -4.70 5.79 -4.34
N HIS A 153 -3.99 5.69 -3.24
CA HIS A 153 -2.53 5.73 -3.27
C HIS A 153 -1.91 4.46 -3.86
N SER A 154 -1.66 3.45 -3.06
CA SER A 154 -0.96 2.22 -3.50
C SER A 154 -1.14 1.08 -2.51
N CYS A 155 -0.92 -0.15 -2.99
CA CYS A 155 -0.67 -1.29 -2.13
C CYS A 155 0.50 -2.14 -2.66
N GLY A 156 0.95 -3.11 -1.86
CA GLY A 156 1.95 -4.09 -2.25
C GLY A 156 1.40 -5.51 -2.16
N ILE A 157 2.00 -6.42 -2.93
CA ILE A 157 1.72 -7.85 -2.83
C ILE A 157 3.01 -8.65 -2.97
N TYR A 158 3.21 -9.58 -2.05
CA TYR A 158 4.26 -10.58 -2.10
C TYR A 158 3.66 -11.95 -2.47
N SER A 159 3.32 -12.12 -3.73
CA SER A 159 2.81 -13.36 -4.30
C SER A 159 3.57 -13.74 -5.56
N PHE A 160 3.67 -15.04 -5.82
CA PHE A 160 4.18 -15.65 -7.07
C PHE A 160 3.05 -16.33 -7.84
N ASP A 161 1.82 -16.04 -7.48
CA ASP A 161 0.60 -16.50 -8.09
C ASP A 161 -0.02 -15.33 -8.84
N ASP A 162 -0.06 -15.40 -10.15
CA ASP A 162 -0.56 -14.34 -11.02
C ASP A 162 -2.07 -14.13 -10.86
N ASP A 163 -2.84 -15.16 -10.48
CA ASP A 163 -4.26 -15.03 -10.17
C ASP A 163 -4.46 -14.14 -8.93
N HIS A 164 -3.68 -14.35 -7.87
CA HIS A 164 -3.73 -13.48 -6.70
C HIS A 164 -3.36 -12.03 -7.02
N ILE A 165 -2.35 -11.83 -7.87
CA ILE A 165 -1.93 -10.48 -8.29
C ILE A 165 -3.05 -9.82 -9.09
N HIS A 166 -3.63 -10.54 -10.06
CA HIS A 166 -4.72 -10.04 -10.89
C HIS A 166 -5.96 -9.70 -10.06
N ARG A 167 -6.39 -10.60 -9.18
CA ARG A 167 -7.57 -10.39 -8.33
C ARG A 167 -7.41 -9.20 -7.39
N LEU A 168 -6.22 -9.02 -6.81
CA LEU A 168 -5.92 -7.82 -6.03
C LEU A 168 -6.01 -6.56 -6.92
N ALA A 169 -5.44 -6.61 -8.13
CA ALA A 169 -5.46 -5.48 -9.06
C ALA A 169 -6.87 -5.07 -9.48
N MET A 170 -7.76 -6.05 -9.67
CA MET A 170 -9.17 -5.79 -10.01
C MET A 170 -10.00 -5.22 -8.85
N MET A 171 -9.56 -5.44 -7.61
CA MET A 171 -10.35 -5.09 -6.42
C MET A 171 -9.83 -3.84 -5.69
N ALA A 172 -8.51 -3.67 -5.59
CA ALA A 172 -7.93 -2.63 -4.75
C ALA A 172 -8.18 -1.22 -5.34
N PRO A 173 -8.79 -0.30 -4.57
CA PRO A 173 -9.09 1.05 -5.04
C PRO A 173 -7.84 1.95 -4.96
N VAL A 174 -6.81 1.60 -5.72
CA VAL A 174 -5.50 2.26 -5.71
C VAL A 174 -4.99 2.49 -7.12
N SER A 175 -4.10 3.47 -7.29
CA SER A 175 -3.50 3.80 -8.58
C SER A 175 -2.27 2.95 -8.91
N ARG A 176 -1.71 2.22 -7.93
CA ARG A 176 -0.49 1.41 -8.11
C ARG A 176 -0.50 0.19 -7.23
N ILE A 177 0.00 -0.93 -7.77
CA ILE A 177 0.26 -2.16 -7.02
C ILE A 177 1.72 -2.56 -7.23
N MET A 178 2.47 -2.64 -6.14
CA MET A 178 3.87 -3.04 -6.14
C MET A 178 3.98 -4.54 -5.92
N VAL A 179 4.48 -5.26 -6.92
CA VAL A 179 4.64 -6.71 -6.84
C VAL A 179 6.07 -7.06 -6.44
N ARG A 180 6.25 -7.69 -5.28
CA ARG A 180 7.53 -8.21 -4.76
C ARG A 180 8.67 -7.18 -4.77
N GLN A 181 8.40 -5.96 -4.32
CA GLN A 181 9.40 -4.89 -4.22
C GLN A 181 9.08 -3.97 -3.02
N PRO A 182 10.05 -3.18 -2.53
CA PRO A 182 9.80 -2.23 -1.45
C PRO A 182 8.74 -1.21 -1.89
N ASN A 183 7.60 -1.17 -1.22
CA ASN A 183 6.46 -0.37 -1.65
C ASN A 183 6.82 1.11 -1.82
N ASN A 184 7.51 1.70 -0.84
CA ASN A 184 7.92 3.11 -0.91
C ASN A 184 8.80 3.41 -2.13
N LYS A 185 9.86 2.63 -2.34
CA LYS A 185 10.79 2.85 -3.46
C LYS A 185 10.18 2.52 -4.81
N GLY A 186 9.37 1.45 -4.88
CA GLY A 186 8.70 1.05 -6.11
C GLY A 186 7.75 2.14 -6.61
N ASN A 187 6.97 2.73 -5.73
CA ASN A 187 6.03 3.79 -6.07
C ASN A 187 6.71 5.07 -6.58
N ALA A 188 7.89 5.39 -6.08
CA ALA A 188 8.68 6.54 -6.54
C ALA A 188 9.26 6.36 -7.95
N GLY A 189 9.07 5.21 -8.56
CA GLY A 189 9.66 4.84 -9.83
C GLY A 189 11.09 4.30 -9.66
N SER A 190 11.43 3.27 -10.41
CA SER A 190 12.76 2.65 -10.34
C SER A 190 13.16 2.06 -11.70
N ALA A 191 14.47 1.92 -11.91
CA ALA A 191 15.01 1.27 -13.09
C ALA A 191 14.60 -0.22 -13.22
N THR A 192 14.10 -0.82 -12.13
CA THR A 192 13.69 -2.24 -12.09
C THR A 192 12.19 -2.46 -12.24
N ASN A 193 11.37 -1.41 -12.30
CA ASN A 193 9.92 -1.54 -12.49
C ASN A 193 9.36 -0.70 -13.64
N GLY A 194 10.20 0.08 -14.32
CA GLY A 194 9.80 0.87 -15.49
C GLY A 194 8.86 2.05 -15.21
N MET A 195 8.51 2.32 -13.96
CA MET A 195 7.70 3.48 -13.61
C MET A 195 8.53 4.77 -13.67
N PRO A 196 7.97 5.88 -14.16
CA PRO A 196 8.68 7.16 -14.19
C PRO A 196 9.08 7.61 -12.77
N PRO A 197 10.34 8.07 -12.56
CA PRO A 197 10.76 8.61 -11.28
C PRO A 197 9.97 9.86 -10.89
N THR A 198 9.56 9.94 -9.63
CA THR A 198 8.84 11.09 -9.08
C THR A 198 8.99 11.18 -7.55
N SER A 199 8.81 12.38 -7.01
CA SER A 199 8.55 12.61 -5.59
C SER A 199 7.07 12.86 -5.27
N SER A 200 6.21 12.95 -6.29
CA SER A 200 4.77 13.20 -6.14
C SER A 200 3.97 12.20 -6.96
N MET A 201 2.94 11.62 -6.36
CA MET A 201 2.12 10.57 -6.96
C MET A 201 0.65 11.00 -6.95
N GLY A 202 -0.02 10.87 -8.09
CA GLY A 202 -1.47 11.05 -8.18
C GLY A 202 -2.20 9.83 -7.59
N CYS A 203 -3.32 10.06 -6.93
CA CYS A 203 -4.16 8.99 -6.36
C CYS A 203 -5.39 8.68 -7.22
N GLY A 204 -5.50 9.30 -8.40
CA GLY A 204 -6.61 9.11 -9.34
C GLY A 204 -7.96 9.49 -8.74
N THR A 205 -9.02 9.09 -9.41
CA THR A 205 -10.40 9.32 -8.95
C THR A 205 -10.71 8.62 -7.63
N TRP A 206 -10.02 7.52 -7.31
CA TRP A 206 -10.10 6.84 -6.01
C TRP A 206 -9.81 7.77 -4.83
N GLY A 207 -8.80 8.66 -4.97
CA GLY A 207 -8.39 9.63 -3.96
C GLY A 207 -8.86 11.06 -4.24
N GLY A 208 -9.83 11.25 -5.15
CA GLY A 208 -10.32 12.57 -5.53
C GLY A 208 -9.34 13.41 -6.36
N ASN A 209 -8.39 12.78 -7.04
CA ASN A 209 -7.41 13.44 -7.89
C ASN A 209 -7.74 13.22 -9.39
N ILE A 210 -7.34 14.18 -10.22
CA ILE A 210 -7.46 14.05 -11.69
C ILE A 210 -6.31 13.25 -12.34
N VAL A 211 -5.22 13.01 -11.59
CA VAL A 211 -4.03 12.30 -12.04
C VAL A 211 -3.85 11.02 -11.23
N SER A 212 -3.71 9.88 -11.91
CA SER A 212 -3.47 8.56 -11.29
C SER A 212 -2.04 8.05 -11.48
N GLU A 213 -1.20 8.77 -12.21
CA GLU A 213 0.18 8.38 -12.51
C GLU A 213 1.21 9.15 -11.69
N ASN A 214 2.48 8.77 -11.83
CA ASN A 214 3.60 9.51 -11.25
C ASN A 214 3.70 10.89 -11.89
N ILE A 215 3.79 11.93 -11.07
CA ILE A 215 3.78 13.31 -11.55
C ILE A 215 5.09 13.62 -12.28
N ALA A 216 4.97 14.12 -13.49
CA ALA A 216 6.06 14.51 -14.38
C ALA A 216 5.83 15.93 -14.94
N LEU A 217 6.81 16.45 -15.69
CA LEU A 217 6.76 17.81 -16.24
C LEU A 217 5.46 18.11 -17.00
N LYS A 218 4.93 17.14 -17.75
CA LYS A 218 3.67 17.30 -18.49
C LYS A 218 2.47 17.74 -17.64
N HIS A 219 2.48 17.42 -16.34
CA HIS A 219 1.39 17.78 -15.39
C HIS A 219 1.46 19.23 -14.90
N TYR A 220 2.58 19.89 -15.11
CA TYR A 220 2.79 21.31 -14.80
C TYR A 220 2.63 22.23 -16.01
N MET A 221 2.32 21.64 -17.19
CA MET A 221 2.22 22.38 -18.42
C MET A 221 0.76 22.54 -18.85
N ASN A 222 0.41 23.72 -19.32
CA ASN A 222 -0.82 23.93 -20.09
C ASN A 222 -0.56 23.63 -21.56
N THR A 223 -1.46 22.89 -22.18
CA THR A 223 -1.38 22.53 -23.61
C THR A 223 -2.53 23.17 -24.38
N THR A 224 -2.22 23.87 -25.47
CA THR A 224 -3.22 24.39 -26.41
C THR A 224 -3.19 23.53 -27.67
N TRP A 225 -4.31 22.96 -28.03
CA TRP A 225 -4.48 22.20 -29.26
C TRP A 225 -4.75 23.14 -30.41
N VAL A 226 -4.04 22.96 -31.53
CA VAL A 226 -4.31 23.62 -32.79
C VAL A 226 -4.78 22.53 -33.78
N ALA A 227 -6.07 22.47 -34.01
CA ALA A 227 -6.66 21.52 -34.96
C ALA A 227 -6.78 22.16 -36.32
N ARG A 228 -6.29 21.48 -37.36
CA ARG A 228 -6.46 21.86 -38.75
C ARG A 228 -7.34 20.84 -39.43
N PRO A 229 -8.18 21.26 -40.41
CA PRO A 229 -8.99 20.32 -41.18
C PRO A 229 -8.09 19.35 -41.94
N ILE A 230 -8.48 18.09 -41.92
CA ILE A 230 -7.90 17.00 -42.73
C ILE A 230 -8.99 16.45 -43.64
N PRO A 231 -8.67 15.72 -44.70
CA PRO A 231 -9.65 14.90 -45.43
C PRO A 231 -10.37 13.98 -44.43
N GLU A 232 -11.63 13.71 -44.72
CA GLU A 232 -12.44 12.82 -43.86
C GLU A 232 -11.76 11.44 -43.75
N ASP A 233 -11.51 11.01 -42.54
CA ASP A 233 -10.93 9.71 -42.17
C ASP A 233 -11.85 9.06 -41.13
N MET A 234 -13.02 8.64 -41.63
CA MET A 234 -14.05 8.01 -40.80
C MET A 234 -13.99 6.51 -41.04
N PRO A 235 -13.67 5.70 -39.98
CA PRO A 235 -13.73 4.26 -40.10
C PRO A 235 -15.16 3.80 -40.36
N SER A 236 -15.34 2.75 -41.16
CA SER A 236 -16.64 2.13 -41.36
C SER A 236 -17.22 1.56 -40.08
N LEU A 237 -18.55 1.42 -40.01
CA LEU A 237 -19.20 0.81 -38.86
C LEU A 237 -18.72 -0.63 -38.64
N GLN A 238 -18.37 -1.34 -39.70
CA GLN A 238 -17.78 -2.68 -39.59
C GLN A 238 -16.39 -2.67 -38.95
N GLU A 239 -15.56 -1.66 -39.24
CA GLU A 239 -14.25 -1.51 -38.57
C GLU A 239 -14.38 -1.10 -37.12
N LEU A 240 -15.37 -0.26 -36.78
CA LEU A 240 -15.59 0.19 -35.41
C LEU A 240 -16.17 -0.91 -34.50
N PHE A 241 -17.13 -1.69 -35.02
CA PHE A 241 -17.89 -2.63 -34.19
C PHE A 241 -17.58 -4.10 -34.45
N GLY A 242 -16.78 -4.42 -35.51
CA GLY A 242 -16.39 -5.79 -35.85
C GLY A 242 -17.57 -6.75 -35.92
N ASP A 243 -17.52 -7.85 -35.21
CA ASP A 243 -18.56 -8.87 -35.18
C ASP A 243 -19.88 -8.42 -34.52
N PHE A 244 -19.87 -7.29 -33.82
CA PHE A 244 -21.08 -6.70 -33.22
C PHE A 244 -21.90 -5.89 -34.24
N TYR A 245 -21.31 -5.48 -35.37
CA TYR A 245 -22.01 -4.78 -36.40
C TYR A 245 -22.92 -5.74 -37.20
N LYS A 246 -24.18 -5.33 -37.45
CA LYS A 246 -25.10 -6.01 -38.34
C LYS A 246 -25.62 -5.02 -39.34
N ASP A 247 -25.63 -5.40 -40.63
CA ASP A 247 -26.18 -4.57 -41.69
C ASP A 247 -27.62 -4.15 -41.36
N GLY A 248 -27.90 -2.86 -41.45
CA GLY A 248 -29.21 -2.27 -41.15
C GLY A 248 -29.41 -1.92 -39.68
N MET A 249 -28.35 -1.95 -38.82
CA MET A 249 -28.42 -1.32 -37.50
C MET A 249 -28.44 0.20 -37.65
N ASP A 250 -29.55 0.84 -37.26
CA ASP A 250 -29.56 2.27 -37.03
C ASP A 250 -28.72 2.60 -35.79
N VAL A 251 -27.70 3.40 -36.00
CA VAL A 251 -26.89 3.98 -34.93
C VAL A 251 -27.36 5.42 -34.78
N GLU A 252 -28.43 5.63 -34.02
CA GLU A 252 -28.86 6.97 -33.59
C GLU A 252 -27.99 7.51 -32.45
#